data_e1149ae816dba4c7d215f24d71a47b3e
#
_entry.id   e1149ae816dba4c7d215f24d71a47b3e
#
_cell.length_a   1.000
_cell.length_b   1.000
_cell.length_c   1.000
_cell.angle_alpha   90.00
_cell.angle_beta   90.00
_cell.angle_gamma   90.00
#
_symmetry.space_group_name_H-M   'P 1'
#
loop_
_entity.id
_entity.type
_entity.pdbx_description
1 polymer ?
#
loop_
_entity_poly.entity_id
_entity_poly.type
_entity_poly.pdbx_seq_one_letter_code
_entity_poly.pdbx_strand_id
1 'polypeptide(L)'
;MNNTHKQLTHSALAIVISAIIISGCAQESKDSAKQNQPESTSKNQPASKIQSASKTDSSAQARPELSEVAGLVMASEPQADLYQGSKELHRSAKVMTSSMAQRIVSSQHASVSDRNFSLAPTINDKFESVVQNGNMVAGETPVSTFSIDVDTGSYSTTRRLINQGQLPTKNTVRVEELVNYFSYDYPLPTNTEQPFSVNTELAPSPYNADTQLLRIGLKGFDVAPDKLGASNLVLLLDVSGSMSSADKLPLLKQAMLMLSQQLSAQDKVSIVVYAGASGVVLDGVAGNDFTAIKTALSQLNAQGGTNGSQGIQLAYQLAQKHFIENGSNRVILATDGDFNLGMTDHQQLVDFVASQSKKGIGLSTLGFGLGSGTASYNDHLLEQLSNKANGQYAFIDTLNEARKVLVDQLSATLLTIAHDVKVQIEFNPAVVSEYRLIGYENRLLNRSDFNNDAVDAGEIGAGHTVTALYEIRYNDSHNRLVDPLRYTATESTQIDDAKVHPHTANEVAYLKLRYKAIGEQDSQLITYPINREQQLTHLHQASDDFRFAAAVAGFGQLLNQNNYVHDTDYAKLITLAESAMGQDRFGYRHEFVQMLKTASVLDKQVLMTEPETRWVSQ
;
A
#
# COMPACT_ATOMS: atom_id res chain seq x y z
N MET A 1 4.54 40.21 -57.49
CA MET A 1 3.54 39.98 -58.56
C MET A 1 2.43 39.16 -57.97
N ASN A 2 1.35 39.86 -57.83
CA ASN A 2 -0.06 39.49 -57.86
C ASN A 2 -0.57 38.38 -56.95
N ASN A 3 -1.32 38.72 -55.87
CA ASN A 3 -2.76 39.10 -55.82
C ASN A 3 -3.65 37.90 -56.21
N THR A 4 -4.69 37.49 -55.50
CA THR A 4 -5.86 38.16 -54.88
C THR A 4 -6.69 37.11 -54.11
N HIS A 5 -7.11 37.38 -52.87
CA HIS A 5 -8.48 37.74 -52.45
C HIS A 5 -9.66 36.83 -52.85
N LYS A 6 -10.41 36.33 -51.88
CA LYS A 6 -11.81 36.71 -51.48
C LYS A 6 -12.39 35.58 -50.60
N GLN A 7 -12.77 35.86 -49.37
CA GLN A 7 -14.00 36.39 -48.74
C GLN A 7 -15.12 35.34 -48.67
N LEU A 8 -15.46 34.98 -47.44
CA LEU A 8 -16.70 35.18 -46.68
C LEU A 8 -18.03 34.77 -47.35
N THR A 9 -18.79 33.89 -46.69
CA THR A 9 -20.21 34.19 -46.38
C THR A 9 -20.70 33.41 -45.17
N HIS A 10 -21.33 34.17 -44.25
CA HIS A 10 -22.21 33.72 -43.16
C HIS A 10 -23.52 33.18 -43.72
N SER A 11 -24.16 32.25 -42.98
CA SER A 11 -25.62 32.27 -42.81
C SER A 11 -26.03 31.47 -41.57
N ALA A 12 -26.62 32.19 -40.63
CA ALA A 12 -27.46 31.70 -39.55
C ALA A 12 -28.89 31.51 -40.05
N LEU A 13 -29.65 30.60 -39.44
CA LEU A 13 -31.12 30.63 -39.25
C LEU A 13 -31.52 29.31 -38.57
N ALA A 14 -32.02 29.30 -37.41
CA ALA A 14 -33.24 29.74 -36.75
C ALA A 14 -34.12 28.54 -36.35
N ILE A 15 -34.32 28.45 -35.11
CA ILE A 15 -35.40 27.99 -34.22
C ILE A 15 -36.71 27.61 -34.92
N VAL A 16 -37.29 26.41 -34.57
CA VAL A 16 -38.75 26.25 -34.44
C VAL A 16 -39.08 25.37 -33.25
N ILE A 17 -39.73 25.98 -32.28
CA ILE A 17 -40.49 25.42 -31.16
C ILE A 17 -41.84 24.95 -31.70
N SER A 18 -42.31 23.77 -31.31
CA SER A 18 -43.73 23.46 -31.29
C SER A 18 -44.08 22.51 -30.16
N ALA A 19 -44.70 23.04 -29.14
CA ALA A 19 -45.46 22.36 -28.12
C ALA A 19 -46.81 21.93 -28.67
N ILE A 20 -47.28 20.73 -28.37
CA ILE A 20 -48.70 20.35 -28.41
C ILE A 20 -49.03 19.61 -27.14
N ILE A 21 -49.90 20.25 -26.34
CA ILE A 21 -50.69 19.73 -25.22
C ILE A 21 -52.02 19.26 -25.80
N ILE A 22 -52.55 18.11 -25.35
CA ILE A 22 -54.00 17.75 -25.22
C ILE A 22 -53.97 16.39 -24.51
N SER A 23 -54.35 16.20 -23.23
CA SER A 23 -55.62 16.18 -22.53
C SER A 23 -56.63 15.11 -23.02
N GLY A 24 -57.03 14.23 -22.12
CA GLY A 24 -58.25 13.41 -22.28
C GLY A 24 -58.29 12.14 -21.45
N CYS A 25 -58.85 12.24 -20.22
CA CYS A 25 -59.89 11.46 -19.55
C CYS A 25 -59.88 9.92 -19.59
N ALA A 26 -59.75 9.30 -18.47
CA ALA A 26 -60.66 8.51 -17.61
C ALA A 26 -61.65 7.53 -18.28
N GLN A 27 -61.67 6.28 -17.86
CA GLN A 27 -62.88 5.56 -17.46
C GLN A 27 -62.58 4.24 -16.73
N GLU A 28 -63.32 4.02 -15.64
CA GLU A 28 -63.43 2.88 -14.74
C GLU A 28 -64.11 1.66 -15.40
N SER A 29 -63.81 0.47 -14.85
CA SER A 29 -64.78 -0.60 -14.44
C SER A 29 -63.95 -1.72 -13.82
N LYS A 30 -64.10 -2.01 -12.55
CA LYS A 30 -65.02 -2.79 -11.70
C LYS A 30 -65.19 -4.27 -12.12
N ASP A 31 -65.01 -5.06 -11.04
CA ASP A 31 -65.61 -6.39 -10.67
C ASP A 31 -64.69 -7.58 -10.93
N SER A 32 -64.52 -8.57 -10.09
CA SER A 32 -65.11 -9.09 -8.83
C SER A 32 -64.23 -10.22 -8.30
N ALA A 33 -63.93 -10.23 -7.04
CA ALA A 33 -64.28 -11.13 -5.94
C ALA A 33 -64.08 -12.67 -6.07
N LYS A 34 -63.41 -13.21 -5.09
CA LYS A 34 -63.73 -14.26 -4.09
C LYS A 34 -62.47 -14.95 -3.58
N GLN A 35 -62.11 -14.75 -2.35
CA GLN A 35 -62.41 -15.54 -1.15
C GLN A 35 -61.86 -16.98 -1.18
N ASN A 36 -60.89 -17.25 -0.26
CA ASN A 36 -61.06 -18.26 0.80
C ASN A 36 -59.85 -18.25 1.75
N GLN A 37 -60.13 -17.86 3.01
CA GLN A 37 -59.49 -18.41 4.21
C GLN A 37 -60.38 -19.55 4.74
N PRO A 38 -59.90 -20.46 5.58
CA PRO A 38 -60.09 -20.34 7.03
C PRO A 38 -58.84 -20.76 7.83
N GLU A 39 -58.59 -20.07 8.97
CA GLU A 39 -58.90 -20.41 10.37
C GLU A 39 -58.38 -21.80 10.81
N SER A 40 -57.76 -21.99 11.95
CA SER A 40 -57.99 -21.58 13.34
C SER A 40 -56.90 -22.13 14.26
N THR A 41 -56.60 -21.58 15.30
CA THR A 41 -56.85 -21.59 16.75
C THR A 41 -55.59 -22.00 17.49
N SER A 42 -55.20 -21.50 18.65
CA SER A 42 -55.78 -20.90 19.83
C SER A 42 -54.79 -21.04 20.99
N LYS A 43 -54.69 -19.97 21.81
CA LYS A 43 -54.51 -19.94 23.29
C LYS A 43 -53.16 -20.38 23.88
N ASN A 44 -52.48 -19.68 24.78
CA ASN A 44 -52.94 -19.05 26.03
C ASN A 44 -51.82 -18.17 26.60
N GLN A 45 -52.21 -16.99 27.06
CA GLN A 45 -51.55 -16.27 28.16
C GLN A 45 -52.14 -16.77 29.50
N PRO A 46 -51.52 -16.52 30.68
CA PRO A 46 -51.89 -15.29 31.35
C PRO A 46 -50.76 -14.55 32.08
N ALA A 47 -51.08 -13.28 32.26
CA ALA A 47 -50.37 -12.28 33.03
C ALA A 47 -50.55 -12.46 34.55
N SER A 48 -49.62 -11.94 35.34
CA SER A 48 -49.94 -11.42 36.68
C SER A 48 -49.14 -10.15 36.97
N LYS A 49 -49.94 -9.13 37.27
CA LYS A 49 -49.61 -7.85 37.89
C LYS A 49 -49.18 -8.05 39.34
N ILE A 50 -48.47 -7.04 39.92
CA ILE A 50 -48.80 -6.31 41.17
C ILE A 50 -47.62 -5.36 41.43
N GLN A 51 -47.83 -4.05 41.25
CA GLN A 51 -48.04 -2.91 42.17
C GLN A 51 -46.82 -2.50 43.03
N SER A 52 -46.24 -1.36 42.67
CA SER A 52 -46.23 -0.04 43.33
C SER A 52 -46.23 0.03 44.84
N ALA A 53 -45.22 0.69 45.43
CA ALA A 53 -45.37 1.62 46.52
C ALA A 53 -44.17 2.58 46.63
N SER A 54 -44.55 3.83 46.70
CA SER A 54 -43.78 5.03 46.95
C SER A 54 -43.43 5.19 48.45
N LYS A 55 -42.34 5.91 48.74
CA LYS A 55 -42.25 7.09 49.63
C LYS A 55 -40.84 7.28 50.12
N THR A 56 -40.25 8.47 49.75
CA THR A 56 -39.88 9.61 50.60
C THR A 56 -39.11 9.28 51.88
N ASP A 57 -37.92 9.78 52.08
CA ASP A 57 -37.57 11.06 52.63
C ASP A 57 -36.06 11.19 52.88
N SER A 58 -35.51 12.34 52.51
CA SER A 58 -34.67 13.31 53.13
C SER A 58 -33.52 12.87 54.06
N SER A 59 -32.41 13.44 53.84
CA SER A 59 -31.51 14.31 54.63
C SER A 59 -30.06 14.02 54.35
N ALA A 60 -29.38 14.99 53.75
CA ALA A 60 -28.55 16.02 54.36
C ALA A 60 -27.11 15.57 54.74
N GLN A 61 -26.19 16.19 54.02
CA GLN A 61 -24.93 16.71 54.50
C GLN A 61 -23.87 15.78 55.12
N ALA A 62 -22.70 15.70 54.42
CA ALA A 62 -21.45 16.19 54.99
C ALA A 62 -20.29 16.08 53.97
N ARG A 63 -19.77 17.21 53.57
CA ARG A 63 -18.36 17.33 53.18
C ARG A 63 -17.50 17.17 54.43
N PRO A 64 -16.29 16.70 54.32
CA PRO A 64 -15.20 17.29 55.08
C PRO A 64 -14.11 17.95 54.22
N GLU A 65 -13.65 19.00 54.78
CA GLU A 65 -12.68 19.98 54.33
C GLU A 65 -11.27 19.43 54.16
N LEU A 66 -10.52 20.23 53.40
CA LEU A 66 -9.09 20.31 53.35
C LEU A 66 -8.43 20.33 54.73
N SER A 67 -7.34 19.58 54.88
CA SER A 67 -6.28 19.94 55.84
C SER A 67 -4.93 19.90 55.16
N GLU A 68 -4.38 21.09 55.01
CA GLU A 68 -2.95 21.39 54.85
C GLU A 68 -2.13 20.67 55.92
N VAL A 69 -1.01 20.05 55.49
CA VAL A 69 0.17 19.95 56.35
C VAL A 69 1.37 20.44 55.54
N ALA A 70 1.79 21.65 55.89
CA ALA A 70 3.04 22.25 55.48
C ALA A 70 4.19 21.65 56.32
N GLY A 71 5.34 21.55 55.67
CA GLY A 71 6.64 21.76 56.33
C GLY A 71 7.41 20.53 56.76
N LEU A 72 8.47 20.19 56.06
CA LEU A 72 9.82 20.32 56.63
C LEU A 72 10.88 20.20 55.54
N VAL A 73 11.50 21.34 55.26
CA VAL A 73 12.80 21.44 54.57
C VAL A 73 13.86 21.08 55.61
N MET A 74 14.69 20.10 55.33
CA MET A 74 16.01 19.98 55.97
C MET A 74 17.03 19.73 54.88
N ALA A 75 17.81 20.75 54.64
CA ALA A 75 19.10 20.72 53.99
C ALA A 75 20.11 20.00 54.84
N SER A 76 20.93 19.14 54.23
CA SER A 76 22.23 18.76 54.79
C SER A 76 23.29 18.80 53.70
N GLU A 77 24.22 19.70 53.89
CA GLU A 77 25.45 19.91 53.13
C GLU A 77 26.40 18.71 53.23
N PRO A 78 27.40 18.64 52.30
CA PRO A 78 28.28 17.48 52.17
C PRO A 78 29.48 17.53 53.11
N GLN A 79 29.77 16.46 53.79
CA GLN A 79 31.04 16.24 54.45
C GLN A 79 32.07 15.64 53.49
N ALA A 80 33.13 16.41 53.30
CA ALA A 80 34.40 15.96 52.77
C ALA A 80 35.12 15.09 53.82
N ASP A 81 35.44 13.86 53.43
CA ASP A 81 36.61 13.14 53.97
C ASP A 81 36.87 11.92 53.07
N LEU A 82 38.05 11.94 52.47
CA LEU A 82 38.88 10.73 52.26
C LEU A 82 39.98 11.05 51.21
N TYR A 83 40.94 11.80 51.70
CA TYR A 83 42.24 11.92 51.06
C TYR A 83 43.23 11.07 51.84
N GLN A 84 43.22 9.74 51.63
CA GLN A 84 44.36 8.87 52.00
C GLN A 84 44.24 7.55 51.20
N GLY A 85 45.02 7.39 50.15
CA GLY A 85 45.03 6.16 49.34
C GLY A 85 45.91 6.22 48.08
N SER A 86 46.76 7.20 47.93
CA SER A 86 47.53 7.36 46.67
C SER A 86 49.05 7.06 46.79
N LYS A 87 49.49 6.18 47.71
CA LYS A 87 50.91 5.81 47.80
C LYS A 87 51.26 4.33 47.55
N GLU A 88 50.33 3.44 47.29
CA GLU A 88 50.64 2.05 46.97
C GLU A 88 50.46 1.61 45.51
N LEU A 89 49.91 2.46 44.64
CA LEU A 89 49.75 2.09 43.21
C LEU A 89 50.97 2.36 42.31
N HIS A 90 52.03 2.96 42.85
CA HIS A 90 53.27 3.26 42.06
C HIS A 90 54.37 2.21 42.17
N ARG A 91 54.19 1.14 42.93
CA ARG A 91 55.21 0.08 43.04
C ARG A 91 54.92 -1.19 42.23
N SER A 92 53.70 -1.36 41.78
CA SER A 92 53.32 -2.52 40.95
C SER A 92 53.46 -2.31 39.43
N ALA A 93 53.63 -1.07 38.97
CA ALA A 93 53.69 -0.78 37.52
C ALA A 93 55.10 -0.91 36.90
N LYS A 94 56.15 -1.19 37.73
CA LYS A 94 57.54 -1.26 37.25
C LYS A 94 58.11 -2.68 37.05
N VAL A 95 57.33 -3.74 37.33
CA VAL A 95 57.76 -5.14 37.15
C VAL A 95 57.00 -5.82 35.98
N MET A 96 55.98 -5.17 35.38
CA MET A 96 55.22 -5.77 34.28
C MET A 96 55.68 -5.38 32.88
N THR A 97 56.66 -4.51 32.72
CA THR A 97 57.10 -4.02 31.42
C THR A 97 58.28 -4.79 30.78
N SER A 98 58.85 -5.78 31.49
CA SER A 98 59.95 -6.56 30.90
C SER A 98 59.56 -7.97 30.46
N SER A 99 58.36 -8.47 30.79
CA SER A 99 57.92 -9.80 30.33
C SER A 99 56.97 -9.79 29.12
N MET A 100 56.45 -8.63 28.75
CA MET A 100 55.59 -8.49 27.55
C MET A 100 56.37 -8.14 26.26
N ALA A 101 57.57 -7.60 26.40
CA ALA A 101 58.39 -7.28 25.22
C ALA A 101 59.07 -8.50 24.57
N GLN A 102 59.17 -9.63 25.26
CA GLN A 102 59.77 -10.88 24.76
C GLN A 102 58.77 -11.86 24.14
N ARG A 103 57.45 -11.57 24.21
CA ARG A 103 56.41 -12.41 23.54
C ARG A 103 55.91 -11.85 22.19
N ILE A 104 56.37 -10.68 21.77
CA ILE A 104 55.89 -10.05 20.51
C ILE A 104 56.81 -10.39 19.30
N VAL A 105 57.98 -11.02 19.51
CA VAL A 105 58.91 -11.32 18.43
C VAL A 105 58.87 -12.77 17.94
N SER A 106 58.06 -13.65 18.52
CA SER A 106 57.99 -15.07 18.10
C SER A 106 56.64 -15.52 17.51
N SER A 107 55.79 -14.58 17.03
CA SER A 107 54.53 -14.93 16.35
C SER A 107 54.33 -14.24 14.99
N GLN A 108 55.44 -14.00 14.26
CA GLN A 108 55.34 -13.62 12.87
C GLN A 108 55.57 -14.86 11.97
N HIS A 109 54.69 -15.82 12.05
CA HIS A 109 54.37 -16.79 10.97
C HIS A 109 53.12 -17.57 11.42
N ALA A 110 52.02 -16.84 11.70
CA ALA A 110 50.69 -17.41 11.65
C ALA A 110 50.11 -16.96 10.32
N SER A 111 49.87 -17.94 9.47
CA SER A 111 49.12 -17.81 8.23
C SER A 111 47.96 -16.84 8.42
N VAL A 112 47.89 -15.84 7.56
CA VAL A 112 46.67 -15.07 7.30
C VAL A 112 45.69 -16.06 6.70
N SER A 113 45.00 -16.80 7.58
CA SER A 113 43.77 -17.47 7.19
C SER A 113 42.78 -16.37 6.88
N ASP A 114 42.34 -16.31 5.65
CA ASP A 114 41.22 -15.56 5.18
C ASP A 114 40.09 -15.56 6.22
N ARG A 115 40.06 -14.53 7.04
CA ARG A 115 38.80 -14.14 7.66
C ARG A 115 38.03 -13.43 6.56
N ASN A 116 37.26 -14.18 5.81
CA ASN A 116 36.13 -13.65 5.10
C ASN A 116 35.32 -12.82 6.09
N PHE A 117 35.54 -11.52 6.07
CA PHE A 117 34.64 -10.57 6.68
C PHE A 117 33.39 -10.57 5.79
N SER A 118 32.57 -11.59 5.94
CA SER A 118 31.18 -11.54 5.50
C SER A 118 30.49 -10.56 6.45
N LEU A 119 30.62 -9.26 6.11
CA LEU A 119 29.81 -8.18 6.67
C LEU A 119 28.46 -8.11 5.93
N ALA A 120 27.84 -9.22 5.66
CA ALA A 120 26.42 -9.18 5.38
C ALA A 120 25.72 -9.14 6.75
N PRO A 121 25.15 -8.02 7.19
CA PRO A 121 24.19 -8.06 8.28
C PRO A 121 23.11 -9.04 7.86
N THR A 122 22.90 -10.08 8.67
CA THR A 122 21.75 -10.97 8.49
C THR A 122 20.52 -10.12 8.72
N ILE A 123 19.84 -9.76 7.63
CA ILE A 123 18.54 -9.11 7.68
C ILE A 123 17.58 -10.20 8.19
N ASN A 124 17.15 -10.07 9.45
CA ASN A 124 16.17 -10.98 10.06
C ASN A 124 14.72 -10.55 9.78
N ASP A 125 14.53 -9.64 8.83
CA ASP A 125 13.22 -9.11 8.48
C ASP A 125 12.35 -10.19 7.83
N LYS A 126 11.06 -10.18 8.18
CA LYS A 126 10.09 -11.18 7.71
C LYS A 126 9.32 -10.61 6.54
N PHE A 127 9.70 -11.05 5.35
CA PHE A 127 8.95 -10.81 4.12
C PHE A 127 8.20 -12.09 3.72
N GLU A 128 7.06 -11.92 3.10
CA GLU A 128 6.30 -13.04 2.54
C GLU A 128 7.07 -13.67 1.38
N SER A 129 7.16 -15.00 1.37
CA SER A 129 7.74 -15.72 0.24
C SER A 129 6.72 -15.85 -0.87
N VAL A 130 6.98 -15.22 -2.00
CA VAL A 130 6.08 -15.16 -3.14
C VAL A 130 6.63 -15.97 -4.31
N VAL A 131 5.76 -16.78 -4.93
CA VAL A 131 6.07 -17.53 -6.15
C VAL A 131 5.77 -16.64 -7.35
N GLN A 132 6.79 -16.36 -8.17
CA GLN A 132 6.64 -15.52 -9.36
C GLN A 132 5.62 -16.08 -10.35
N ASN A 133 4.84 -15.19 -10.96
CA ASN A 133 3.88 -15.55 -12.00
C ASN A 133 4.58 -16.16 -13.23
N GLY A 134 4.12 -17.33 -13.64
CA GLY A 134 4.55 -18.00 -14.86
C GLY A 134 3.74 -17.58 -16.10
N ASN A 135 4.20 -18.00 -17.27
CA ASN A 135 3.42 -17.87 -18.50
C ASN A 135 2.21 -18.79 -18.48
N MET A 136 1.06 -18.25 -18.85
CA MET A 136 -0.21 -18.94 -18.98
C MET A 136 -0.57 -19.07 -20.44
N VAL A 137 -1.04 -20.25 -20.84
CA VAL A 137 -1.55 -20.51 -22.20
C VAL A 137 -3.00 -20.04 -22.28
N ALA A 138 -3.29 -19.04 -23.14
CA ALA A 138 -4.61 -18.45 -23.24
C ALA A 138 -5.70 -19.46 -23.66
N GLY A 139 -5.34 -20.47 -24.47
CA GLY A 139 -6.26 -21.55 -24.85
C GLY A 139 -6.67 -22.49 -23.71
N GLU A 140 -5.90 -22.53 -22.62
CA GLU A 140 -6.13 -23.40 -21.46
C GLU A 140 -6.69 -22.59 -20.27
N THR A 141 -6.10 -21.42 -20.02
CA THR A 141 -6.44 -20.53 -18.91
C THR A 141 -6.58 -19.11 -19.45
N PRO A 142 -7.70 -18.75 -20.10
CA PRO A 142 -7.84 -17.44 -20.73
C PRO A 142 -8.02 -16.28 -19.74
N VAL A 143 -8.29 -16.55 -18.48
CA VAL A 143 -8.72 -15.56 -17.49
C VAL A 143 -7.69 -15.39 -16.39
N SER A 144 -7.24 -14.15 -16.17
CA SER A 144 -6.47 -13.74 -15.01
C SER A 144 -7.31 -12.85 -14.11
N THR A 145 -7.28 -13.08 -12.80
CA THR A 145 -8.05 -12.32 -11.81
C THR A 145 -7.16 -11.95 -10.64
N PHE A 146 -7.20 -10.69 -10.22
CA PHE A 146 -6.42 -10.19 -9.09
C PHE A 146 -7.11 -9.00 -8.41
N SER A 147 -6.75 -8.73 -7.17
CA SER A 147 -7.08 -7.52 -6.41
C SER A 147 -6.10 -6.41 -6.77
N ILE A 148 -6.55 -5.16 -6.83
CA ILE A 148 -5.61 -4.04 -6.92
C ILE A 148 -4.75 -3.94 -5.66
N ASP A 149 -3.61 -3.26 -5.80
CA ASP A 149 -2.69 -2.92 -4.71
C ASP A 149 -2.18 -1.49 -4.88
N VAL A 150 -2.15 -0.74 -3.78
CA VAL A 150 -1.64 0.63 -3.70
C VAL A 150 -0.52 0.78 -2.68
N ASP A 151 -0.08 -0.30 -2.07
CA ASP A 151 1.01 -0.31 -1.11
C ASP A 151 2.34 0.04 -1.80
N THR A 152 3.28 0.63 -1.06
CA THR A 152 4.56 1.11 -1.59
C THR A 152 5.77 0.74 -0.73
N GLY A 153 5.57 -0.09 0.29
CA GLY A 153 6.60 -0.45 1.27
C GLY A 153 7.82 -1.12 0.66
N SER A 154 7.61 -1.98 -0.34
CA SER A 154 8.69 -2.67 -1.04
C SER A 154 9.63 -1.72 -1.81
N TYR A 155 9.11 -0.62 -2.37
CA TYR A 155 9.94 0.38 -3.03
C TYR A 155 10.90 1.07 -2.03
N SER A 156 10.37 1.57 -0.92
CA SER A 156 11.15 2.26 0.11
C SER A 156 12.19 1.34 0.76
N THR A 157 11.82 0.08 1.00
CA THR A 157 12.74 -0.95 1.49
C THR A 157 13.85 -1.24 0.48
N THR A 158 13.51 -1.41 -0.80
CA THR A 158 14.47 -1.59 -1.90
C THR A 158 15.44 -0.42 -1.99
N ARG A 159 14.92 0.82 -1.98
CA ARG A 159 15.71 2.05 -2.00
C ARG A 159 16.69 2.11 -0.84
N ARG A 160 16.23 1.83 0.37
CA ARG A 160 17.06 1.84 1.56
C ARG A 160 18.21 0.84 1.48
N LEU A 161 17.93 -0.41 1.09
CA LEU A 161 18.95 -1.45 0.95
C LEU A 161 20.03 -1.05 -0.06
N ILE A 162 19.62 -0.56 -1.23
CA ILE A 162 20.54 -0.11 -2.27
C ILE A 162 21.40 1.08 -1.79
N ASN A 163 20.81 2.04 -1.08
CA ASN A 163 21.54 3.17 -0.48
C ASN A 163 22.52 2.73 0.61
N GLN A 164 22.30 1.57 1.24
CA GLN A 164 23.24 0.93 2.17
C GLN A 164 24.30 0.07 1.48
N GLY A 165 24.31 0.04 0.15
CA GLY A 165 25.27 -0.74 -0.64
C GLY A 165 24.92 -2.24 -0.73
N GLN A 166 23.66 -2.62 -0.56
CA GLN A 166 23.18 -3.99 -0.62
C GLN A 166 22.07 -4.13 -1.66
N LEU A 167 22.14 -5.20 -2.46
CA LEU A 167 21.00 -5.56 -3.29
C LEU A 167 19.92 -6.24 -2.44
N PRO A 168 18.62 -5.94 -2.68
CA PRO A 168 17.53 -6.58 -1.97
C PRO A 168 17.45 -8.08 -2.32
N THR A 169 16.94 -8.88 -1.39
CA THR A 169 16.63 -10.29 -1.65
C THR A 169 15.32 -10.41 -2.45
N LYS A 170 15.13 -11.53 -3.15
CA LYS A 170 13.94 -11.77 -3.99
C LYS A 170 12.61 -11.52 -3.27
N ASN A 171 12.49 -11.96 -2.03
CA ASN A 171 11.23 -11.81 -1.26
C ASN A 171 10.97 -10.37 -0.79
N THR A 172 11.94 -9.47 -0.92
CA THR A 172 11.81 -8.05 -0.54
C THR A 172 11.14 -7.24 -1.64
N VAL A 173 11.21 -7.71 -2.91
CA VAL A 173 10.84 -6.94 -4.10
C VAL A 173 9.48 -7.40 -4.62
N ARG A 174 8.45 -6.61 -4.35
CA ARG A 174 7.12 -6.73 -4.96
C ARG A 174 7.02 -5.75 -6.13
N VAL A 175 6.96 -6.29 -7.35
CA VAL A 175 7.08 -5.48 -8.58
C VAL A 175 5.94 -4.49 -8.71
N GLU A 176 4.73 -4.88 -8.35
CA GLU A 176 3.55 -4.00 -8.34
C GLU A 176 3.73 -2.79 -7.44
N GLU A 177 4.31 -2.95 -6.24
CA GLU A 177 4.57 -1.84 -5.32
C GLU A 177 5.67 -0.90 -5.83
N LEU A 178 6.66 -1.43 -6.56
CA LEU A 178 7.64 -0.58 -7.23
C LEU A 178 6.97 0.27 -8.32
N VAL A 179 6.11 -0.34 -9.14
CA VAL A 179 5.39 0.35 -10.22
C VAL A 179 4.40 1.36 -9.66
N ASN A 180 3.61 0.98 -8.65
CA ASN A 180 2.58 1.82 -8.04
C ASN A 180 3.14 2.86 -7.06
N TYR A 181 4.45 2.85 -6.79
CA TYR A 181 5.12 3.93 -6.07
C TYR A 181 4.97 5.28 -6.80
N PHE A 182 4.92 5.29 -8.12
CA PHE A 182 4.84 6.48 -8.95
C PHE A 182 3.40 6.86 -9.30
N SER A 183 3.12 8.14 -9.28
CA SER A 183 1.89 8.67 -9.88
C SER A 183 2.10 8.83 -11.37
N TYR A 184 1.10 8.39 -12.15
CA TYR A 184 1.06 8.48 -13.59
C TYR A 184 0.00 9.49 -14.02
N ASP A 185 0.23 10.17 -15.15
CA ASP A 185 -0.68 11.20 -15.67
C ASP A 185 -1.79 10.58 -16.53
N TYR A 186 -2.54 9.67 -15.92
CA TYR A 186 -3.69 9.05 -16.57
C TYR A 186 -4.89 10.03 -16.59
N PRO A 187 -5.74 9.97 -17.65
CA PRO A 187 -6.94 10.80 -17.72
C PRO A 187 -7.84 10.59 -16.51
N LEU A 188 -8.34 11.69 -15.96
CA LEU A 188 -9.36 11.65 -14.91
C LEU A 188 -10.68 11.08 -15.44
N PRO A 189 -11.55 10.53 -14.57
CA PRO A 189 -12.92 10.16 -14.94
C PRO A 189 -13.66 11.35 -15.55
N THR A 190 -14.43 11.11 -16.61
CA THR A 190 -15.18 12.15 -17.32
C THR A 190 -16.47 12.57 -16.62
N ASN A 191 -16.94 11.73 -15.69
CA ASN A 191 -18.12 12.00 -14.86
C ASN A 191 -17.88 11.52 -13.41
N THR A 192 -18.74 11.93 -12.48
CA THR A 192 -18.67 11.55 -11.07
C THR A 192 -19.39 10.24 -10.74
N GLU A 193 -20.03 9.60 -11.72
CA GLU A 193 -20.75 8.34 -11.53
C GLU A 193 -19.78 7.16 -11.44
N GLN A 194 -18.60 7.28 -12.05
CA GLN A 194 -17.54 6.30 -11.97
C GLN A 194 -16.41 6.83 -11.09
N PRO A 195 -15.99 6.08 -10.07
CA PRO A 195 -14.96 6.53 -9.13
C PRO A 195 -13.56 6.60 -9.77
N PHE A 196 -13.33 5.91 -10.88
CA PHE A 196 -12.06 5.90 -11.59
C PHE A 196 -12.25 5.74 -13.10
N SER A 197 -11.28 6.24 -13.85
CA SER A 197 -11.13 5.96 -15.28
C SER A 197 -10.25 4.74 -15.52
N VAL A 198 -10.41 4.16 -16.71
CA VAL A 198 -9.57 3.06 -17.22
C VAL A 198 -8.79 3.56 -18.43
N ASN A 199 -7.48 3.34 -18.41
CA ASN A 199 -6.58 3.67 -19.51
C ASN A 199 -5.74 2.45 -19.88
N THR A 200 -5.71 2.09 -21.15
CA THR A 200 -4.90 0.95 -21.64
C THR A 200 -3.94 1.41 -22.72
N GLU A 201 -2.77 0.82 -22.75
CA GLU A 201 -1.76 1.06 -23.78
C GLU A 201 -1.02 -0.24 -24.09
N LEU A 202 -0.76 -0.50 -25.37
CA LEU A 202 -0.19 -1.74 -25.87
C LEU A 202 0.97 -1.42 -26.81
N ALA A 203 2.18 -1.89 -26.49
CA ALA A 203 3.40 -1.63 -27.25
C ALA A 203 4.36 -2.83 -27.18
N PRO A 204 5.39 -2.90 -28.03
CA PRO A 204 6.43 -3.92 -27.92
C PRO A 204 7.07 -3.96 -26.52
N SER A 205 7.28 -5.16 -25.99
CA SER A 205 7.90 -5.36 -24.68
C SER A 205 9.39 -4.99 -24.73
N PRO A 206 9.93 -4.28 -23.72
CA PRO A 206 11.36 -4.07 -23.60
C PRO A 206 12.12 -5.29 -23.04
N TYR A 207 11.41 -6.34 -22.62
CA TYR A 207 11.98 -7.49 -21.93
C TYR A 207 12.25 -8.68 -22.87
N ASN A 208 11.42 -8.80 -23.89
CA ASN A 208 11.48 -9.88 -24.87
C ASN A 208 10.94 -9.38 -26.22
N ALA A 209 11.74 -9.47 -27.26
CA ALA A 209 11.40 -8.98 -28.61
C ALA A 209 10.19 -9.68 -29.24
N ASP A 210 9.83 -10.90 -28.78
CA ASP A 210 8.72 -11.68 -29.29
C ASP A 210 7.40 -11.38 -28.59
N THR A 211 7.38 -10.46 -27.63
CA THR A 211 6.21 -10.16 -26.80
C THR A 211 5.78 -8.70 -26.88
N GLN A 212 4.54 -8.46 -26.50
CA GLN A 212 3.99 -7.13 -26.29
C GLN A 212 3.78 -6.89 -24.80
N LEU A 213 3.87 -5.65 -24.37
CA LEU A 213 3.54 -5.21 -23.02
C LEU A 213 2.20 -4.47 -23.07
N LEU A 214 1.22 -4.95 -22.31
CA LEU A 214 -0.07 -4.32 -22.09
C LEU A 214 -0.04 -3.64 -20.73
N ARG A 215 -0.24 -2.32 -20.69
CA ARG A 215 -0.46 -1.57 -19.47
C ARG A 215 -1.96 -1.33 -19.27
N ILE A 216 -2.42 -1.61 -18.05
CA ILE A 216 -3.75 -1.26 -17.56
C ILE A 216 -3.54 -0.23 -16.46
N GLY A 217 -4.02 1.01 -16.67
CA GLY A 217 -3.96 2.10 -15.71
C GLY A 217 -5.35 2.46 -15.21
N LEU A 218 -5.51 2.60 -13.90
CA LEU A 218 -6.69 3.15 -13.26
C LEU A 218 -6.34 4.51 -12.67
N LYS A 219 -7.24 5.49 -12.78
CA LYS A 219 -7.08 6.82 -12.16
C LYS A 219 -8.33 7.16 -11.37
N GLY A 220 -8.19 7.26 -10.05
CA GLY A 220 -9.26 7.77 -9.19
C GLY A 220 -9.58 9.24 -9.46
N PHE A 221 -10.84 9.64 -9.29
CA PHE A 221 -11.17 11.06 -9.35
C PHE A 221 -10.37 11.83 -8.29
N ASP A 222 -9.97 13.05 -8.62
CA ASP A 222 -9.17 13.89 -7.74
C ASP A 222 -10.07 14.81 -6.92
N VAL A 223 -9.70 15.01 -5.66
CA VAL A 223 -10.38 15.91 -4.72
C VAL A 223 -9.35 16.88 -4.15
N ALA A 224 -9.58 18.16 -4.39
CA ALA A 224 -8.73 19.17 -3.80
C ALA A 224 -8.74 19.07 -2.26
N PRO A 225 -7.58 19.25 -1.58
CA PRO A 225 -7.48 19.08 -0.13
C PRO A 225 -8.46 19.93 0.69
N ASP A 226 -8.83 21.12 0.20
CA ASP A 226 -9.81 22.02 0.81
C ASP A 226 -11.26 21.53 0.69
N LYS A 227 -11.52 20.52 -0.14
CA LYS A 227 -12.83 19.88 -0.33
C LYS A 227 -12.93 18.50 0.30
N LEU A 228 -11.88 18.03 0.94
CA LEU A 228 -11.92 16.82 1.75
C LEU A 228 -12.89 17.04 2.91
N GLY A 229 -13.72 16.05 3.19
CA GLY A 229 -14.56 16.03 4.40
C GLY A 229 -13.71 16.04 5.67
N ALA A 230 -14.33 16.34 6.81
CA ALA A 230 -13.65 16.28 8.10
C ALA A 230 -13.09 14.88 8.39
N SER A 231 -11.91 14.84 8.99
CA SER A 231 -11.22 13.60 9.35
C SER A 231 -11.05 13.46 10.86
N ASN A 232 -11.24 12.27 11.37
CA ASN A 232 -10.90 11.87 12.73
C ASN A 232 -9.69 10.94 12.68
N LEU A 233 -8.53 11.47 13.03
CA LEU A 233 -7.25 10.78 12.97
C LEU A 233 -6.76 10.42 14.35
N VAL A 234 -6.53 9.13 14.58
CA VAL A 234 -5.90 8.65 15.81
C VAL A 234 -4.50 8.13 15.47
N LEU A 235 -3.48 8.85 15.92
CA LEU A 235 -2.08 8.48 15.74
C LEU A 235 -1.69 7.51 16.86
N LEU A 236 -1.49 6.23 16.51
CA LEU A 236 -1.00 5.19 17.42
C LEU A 236 0.49 5.02 17.21
N LEU A 237 1.29 5.58 18.12
CA LEU A 237 2.73 5.76 17.96
C LEU A 237 3.51 4.82 18.86
N ASP A 238 4.41 4.05 18.28
CA ASP A 238 5.41 3.28 19.01
C ASP A 238 6.45 4.21 19.65
N VAL A 239 6.61 4.09 20.94
CA VAL A 239 7.66 4.78 21.72
C VAL A 239 8.50 3.79 22.51
N SER A 240 8.57 2.52 22.09
CA SER A 240 9.43 1.49 22.68
C SER A 240 10.92 1.86 22.55
N GLY A 241 11.77 1.20 23.31
CA GLY A 241 13.21 1.45 23.32
C GLY A 241 13.89 1.25 21.97
N SER A 242 13.37 0.34 21.13
CA SER A 242 13.85 0.08 19.77
C SER A 242 13.66 1.28 18.84
N MET A 243 12.70 2.18 19.12
CA MET A 243 12.41 3.39 18.36
C MET A 243 13.42 4.55 18.55
N SER A 244 14.50 4.34 19.29
CA SER A 244 15.44 5.42 19.68
C SER A 244 16.31 5.96 18.55
N SER A 245 16.55 5.21 17.47
CA SER A 245 17.44 5.63 16.37
C SER A 245 16.86 6.80 15.54
N ALA A 246 17.74 7.52 14.84
CA ALA A 246 17.37 8.73 14.10
C ALA A 246 16.35 8.50 12.99
N ASP A 247 16.34 7.31 12.38
CA ASP A 247 15.45 6.87 11.32
C ASP A 247 14.11 6.28 11.84
N LYS A 248 13.85 6.35 13.16
CA LYS A 248 12.65 5.85 13.80
C LYS A 248 11.88 6.97 14.50
N LEU A 249 11.81 7.03 15.84
CA LEU A 249 11.02 8.05 16.55
C LEU A 249 11.35 9.51 16.18
N PRO A 250 12.61 9.91 16.00
CA PRO A 250 12.91 11.26 15.52
C PRO A 250 12.32 11.56 14.14
N LEU A 251 12.42 10.63 13.18
CA LEU A 251 11.81 10.75 11.85
C LEU A 251 10.28 10.74 11.95
N LEU A 252 9.71 9.83 12.75
CA LEU A 252 8.28 9.72 13.01
C LEU A 252 7.70 11.05 13.52
N LYS A 253 8.34 11.71 14.49
CA LYS A 253 7.90 13.02 15.00
C LYS A 253 7.85 14.07 13.90
N GLN A 254 8.87 14.11 13.03
CA GLN A 254 8.90 15.05 11.90
C GLN A 254 7.80 14.73 10.87
N ALA A 255 7.59 13.46 10.57
CA ALA A 255 6.53 12.99 9.69
C ALA A 255 5.14 13.42 10.20
N MET A 256 4.84 13.20 11.49
CA MET A 256 3.57 13.60 12.10
C MET A 256 3.38 15.13 12.15
N LEU A 257 4.45 15.90 12.31
CA LEU A 257 4.39 17.36 12.21
C LEU A 257 4.07 17.82 10.78
N MET A 258 4.60 17.14 9.76
CA MET A 258 4.26 17.44 8.36
C MET A 258 2.79 17.13 8.06
N LEU A 259 2.28 15.99 8.52
CA LEU A 259 0.87 15.63 8.42
C LEU A 259 -0.02 16.70 9.09
N SER A 260 0.32 17.11 10.31
CA SER A 260 -0.50 18.06 11.08
C SER A 260 -0.62 19.45 10.43
N GLN A 261 0.32 19.83 9.56
CA GLN A 261 0.26 21.08 8.80
C GLN A 261 -0.75 21.05 7.66
N GLN A 262 -1.24 19.86 7.29
CA GLN A 262 -2.24 19.69 6.24
C GLN A 262 -3.67 19.67 6.77
N LEU A 263 -3.83 19.59 8.10
CA LEU A 263 -5.13 19.42 8.74
C LEU A 263 -5.84 20.75 9.01
N SER A 264 -7.15 20.70 9.02
CA SER A 264 -8.06 21.84 9.20
C SER A 264 -8.65 21.90 10.62
N ALA A 265 -9.42 22.95 10.92
CA ALA A 265 -10.17 23.06 12.16
C ALA A 265 -11.31 22.05 12.30
N GLN A 266 -11.78 21.48 11.19
CA GLN A 266 -12.84 20.48 11.19
C GLN A 266 -12.34 19.08 11.53
N ASP A 267 -11.02 18.85 11.35
CA ASP A 267 -10.39 17.58 11.66
C ASP A 267 -10.21 17.41 13.15
N LYS A 268 -10.17 16.16 13.62
CA LYS A 268 -9.87 15.76 14.99
C LYS A 268 -8.60 14.94 15.02
N VAL A 269 -7.72 15.26 15.95
CA VAL A 269 -6.46 14.52 16.15
C VAL A 269 -6.38 14.01 17.58
N SER A 270 -6.17 12.71 17.71
CA SER A 270 -5.81 12.06 18.97
C SER A 270 -4.43 11.40 18.82
N ILE A 271 -3.66 11.36 19.91
CA ILE A 271 -2.37 10.67 19.96
C ILE A 271 -2.40 9.65 21.09
N VAL A 272 -2.20 8.41 20.72
CA VAL A 272 -2.01 7.28 21.63
C VAL A 272 -0.59 6.78 21.47
N VAL A 273 0.10 6.55 22.57
CA VAL A 273 1.43 5.94 22.57
C VAL A 273 1.39 4.56 23.20
N TYR A 274 2.27 3.69 22.76
CA TYR A 274 2.49 2.41 23.40
C TYR A 274 3.98 2.08 23.48
N ALA A 275 4.32 1.41 24.58
CA ALA A 275 5.63 0.82 24.87
C ALA A 275 5.42 -0.33 25.88
N GLY A 276 6.05 -0.29 27.07
CA GLY A 276 5.71 -1.20 28.19
C GLY A 276 4.30 -0.99 28.75
N ALA A 277 3.73 0.21 28.55
CA ALA A 277 2.35 0.59 28.85
C ALA A 277 1.79 1.45 27.72
N SER A 278 0.46 1.59 27.66
CA SER A 278 -0.21 2.44 26.67
C SER A 278 -0.85 3.64 27.36
N GLY A 279 -0.89 4.79 26.64
CA GLY A 279 -1.47 6.01 27.20
C GLY A 279 -1.97 6.98 26.12
N VAL A 280 -2.95 7.79 26.50
CA VAL A 280 -3.44 8.91 25.70
C VAL A 280 -2.57 10.13 25.96
N VAL A 281 -1.97 10.69 24.93
CA VAL A 281 -1.16 11.92 25.00
C VAL A 281 -1.98 13.11 24.52
N LEU A 282 -2.89 12.90 23.56
CA LEU A 282 -3.76 13.92 23.00
C LEU A 282 -5.13 13.32 22.70
N ASP A 283 -6.21 14.01 23.07
CA ASP A 283 -7.58 13.49 23.00
C ASP A 283 -8.49 14.43 22.20
N GLY A 284 -8.61 14.17 20.89
CA GLY A 284 -9.60 14.80 19.99
C GLY A 284 -9.45 16.31 19.82
N VAL A 285 -8.24 16.85 19.77
CA VAL A 285 -8.02 18.28 19.51
C VAL A 285 -8.32 18.61 18.05
N ALA A 286 -8.57 19.89 17.76
CA ALA A 286 -8.74 20.35 16.38
C ALA A 286 -7.45 20.15 15.57
N GLY A 287 -7.58 19.70 14.30
CA GLY A 287 -6.44 19.40 13.44
C GLY A 287 -5.50 20.58 13.22
N ASN A 288 -6.02 21.81 13.24
CA ASN A 288 -5.24 23.05 13.10
C ASN A 288 -4.64 23.56 14.43
N ASP A 289 -4.83 22.88 15.57
CA ASP A 289 -4.10 23.20 16.79
C ASP A 289 -2.67 22.62 16.75
N PHE A 290 -1.90 23.18 15.85
CA PHE A 290 -0.51 22.79 15.64
C PHE A 290 0.33 22.89 16.90
N THR A 291 0.02 23.83 17.79
CA THR A 291 0.77 24.03 19.05
C THR A 291 0.56 22.86 20.01
N ALA A 292 -0.68 22.42 20.21
CA ALA A 292 -0.99 21.26 21.05
C ALA A 292 -0.35 19.99 20.49
N ILE A 293 -0.49 19.75 19.17
CA ILE A 293 0.06 18.57 18.49
C ILE A 293 1.59 18.55 18.58
N LYS A 294 2.26 19.69 18.27
CA LYS A 294 3.71 19.82 18.36
C LYS A 294 4.23 19.61 19.78
N THR A 295 3.54 20.17 20.78
CA THR A 295 3.91 20.00 22.19
C THR A 295 3.81 18.52 22.58
N ALA A 296 2.72 17.86 22.25
CA ALA A 296 2.50 16.45 22.51
C ALA A 296 3.62 15.58 21.88
N LEU A 297 3.90 15.77 20.59
CA LEU A 297 4.94 15.03 19.88
C LEU A 297 6.35 15.29 20.43
N SER A 298 6.63 16.53 20.86
CA SER A 298 7.97 16.89 21.41
C SER A 298 8.31 16.15 22.70
N GLN A 299 7.29 15.83 23.51
CA GLN A 299 7.44 15.15 24.80
C GLN A 299 7.66 13.63 24.67
N LEU A 300 7.42 13.03 23.50
CA LEU A 300 7.60 11.61 23.30
C LEU A 300 9.08 11.23 23.40
N ASN A 301 9.38 10.17 24.12
CA ASN A 301 10.73 9.63 24.25
C ASN A 301 10.69 8.11 24.09
N ALA A 302 11.66 7.55 23.37
CA ALA A 302 11.78 6.13 23.18
C ALA A 302 12.26 5.46 24.47
N GLN A 303 11.43 4.58 25.07
CA GLN A 303 11.77 3.85 26.29
C GLN A 303 10.82 2.66 26.54
N GLY A 304 11.28 1.70 27.32
CA GLY A 304 10.49 0.54 27.74
C GLY A 304 10.42 -0.58 26.71
N GLY A 305 9.63 -1.60 27.03
CA GLY A 305 9.35 -2.73 26.13
C GLY A 305 8.23 -2.41 25.14
N THR A 306 7.78 -3.41 24.36
CA THR A 306 6.72 -3.24 23.35
C THR A 306 5.48 -4.04 23.78
N ASN A 307 4.35 -3.34 24.05
CA ASN A 307 3.04 -3.94 24.28
C ASN A 307 1.98 -3.18 23.49
N GLY A 308 1.78 -3.57 22.24
CA GLY A 308 0.88 -2.87 21.32
C GLY A 308 -0.60 -3.21 21.49
N SER A 309 -0.98 -4.32 22.18
CA SER A 309 -2.37 -4.78 22.24
C SER A 309 -3.32 -3.81 22.95
N GLN A 310 -2.88 -3.24 24.05
CA GLN A 310 -3.66 -2.21 24.76
C GLN A 310 -3.69 -0.90 23.96
N GLY A 311 -2.60 -0.56 23.27
CA GLY A 311 -2.49 0.64 22.46
C GLY A 311 -3.51 0.65 21.31
N ILE A 312 -3.63 -0.44 20.57
CA ILE A 312 -4.56 -0.50 19.45
C ILE A 312 -6.03 -0.47 19.91
N GLN A 313 -6.36 -1.13 21.01
CA GLN A 313 -7.71 -1.07 21.59
C GLN A 313 -8.06 0.35 22.03
N LEU A 314 -7.13 1.04 22.70
CA LEU A 314 -7.28 2.43 23.14
C LEU A 314 -7.42 3.39 21.96
N ALA A 315 -6.63 3.19 20.89
CA ALA A 315 -6.73 3.98 19.67
C ALA A 315 -8.13 3.86 19.02
N TYR A 316 -8.66 2.64 18.92
CA TYR A 316 -10.00 2.45 18.37
C TYR A 316 -11.11 2.99 19.29
N GLN A 317 -10.94 2.95 20.62
CA GLN A 317 -11.86 3.59 21.56
C GLN A 317 -11.91 5.12 21.33
N LEU A 318 -10.75 5.77 21.12
CA LEU A 318 -10.72 7.20 20.79
C LEU A 318 -11.28 7.48 19.40
N ALA A 319 -11.01 6.62 18.43
CA ALA A 319 -11.59 6.76 17.10
C ALA A 319 -13.13 6.68 17.13
N GLN A 320 -13.69 5.80 17.95
CA GLN A 320 -15.15 5.72 18.18
C GLN A 320 -15.70 6.92 18.96
N LYS A 321 -14.96 7.39 19.99
CA LYS A 321 -15.36 8.56 20.79
C LYS A 321 -15.50 9.82 19.96
N HIS A 322 -14.61 10.03 19.00
CA HIS A 322 -14.56 11.19 18.12
C HIS A 322 -15.05 10.91 16.70
N PHE A 323 -15.82 9.84 16.52
CA PHE A 323 -16.32 9.42 15.22
C PHE A 323 -17.06 10.57 14.51
N ILE A 324 -16.71 10.80 13.26
CA ILE A 324 -17.32 11.80 12.39
C ILE A 324 -18.19 11.07 11.37
N GLU A 325 -19.49 11.27 11.48
CA GLU A 325 -20.45 10.73 10.51
C GLU A 325 -20.23 11.41 9.15
N ASN A 326 -20.18 10.64 8.08
CA ASN A 326 -19.84 11.10 6.72
C ASN A 326 -18.42 11.72 6.59
N GLY A 327 -17.54 11.47 7.54
CA GLY A 327 -16.14 11.86 7.51
C GLY A 327 -15.20 10.66 7.43
N SER A 328 -13.91 10.94 7.27
CA SER A 328 -12.88 9.90 7.33
C SER A 328 -12.51 9.59 8.78
N ASN A 329 -12.67 8.34 9.22
CA ASN A 329 -12.27 7.89 10.56
C ASN A 329 -11.14 6.86 10.43
N ARG A 330 -9.95 7.20 10.92
CA ARG A 330 -8.77 6.38 10.66
C ARG A 330 -7.82 6.34 11.84
N VAL A 331 -7.31 5.15 12.13
CA VAL A 331 -6.14 4.95 12.97
C VAL A 331 -4.90 4.89 12.07
N ILE A 332 -3.84 5.57 12.45
CA ILE A 332 -2.54 5.51 11.79
C ILE A 332 -1.56 4.90 12.78
N LEU A 333 -1.22 3.63 12.56
CA LEU A 333 -0.24 2.91 13.37
C LEU A 333 1.16 3.18 12.82
N ALA A 334 2.06 3.67 13.66
CA ALA A 334 3.46 3.90 13.31
C ALA A 334 4.38 3.11 14.24
N THR A 335 5.22 2.22 13.68
CA THR A 335 6.03 1.25 14.42
C THR A 335 7.31 0.90 13.65
N ASP A 336 8.30 0.33 14.34
CA ASP A 336 9.50 -0.25 13.70
C ASP A 336 9.35 -1.74 13.34
N GLY A 337 8.11 -2.22 13.32
CA GLY A 337 7.77 -3.59 12.92
C GLY A 337 7.86 -4.62 14.05
N ASP A 338 8.48 -4.30 15.20
CA ASP A 338 8.46 -5.16 16.38
C ASP A 338 7.16 -4.94 17.17
N PHE A 339 6.03 -5.17 16.47
CA PHE A 339 4.70 -5.04 17.04
C PHE A 339 4.36 -6.29 17.85
N ASN A 340 5.03 -6.44 19.00
CA ASN A 340 4.85 -7.55 19.90
C ASN A 340 3.62 -7.28 20.79
N LEU A 341 2.50 -7.88 20.45
CA LEU A 341 1.19 -7.47 20.96
C LEU A 341 0.81 -8.02 22.33
N GLY A 342 1.61 -8.91 22.92
CA GLY A 342 1.13 -9.63 24.09
C GLY A 342 -0.15 -10.47 23.81
N MET A 343 -0.77 -10.31 22.64
CA MET A 343 -1.75 -11.26 22.09
C MET A 343 -0.92 -12.36 21.41
N THR A 344 -1.10 -13.58 21.85
CA THR A 344 -0.36 -14.73 21.35
C THR A 344 -0.77 -15.17 19.95
N ASP A 345 -1.81 -14.52 19.37
CA ASP A 345 -2.38 -14.89 18.09
C ASP A 345 -2.56 -13.65 17.17
N HIS A 346 -1.74 -13.59 16.12
CA HIS A 346 -1.82 -12.57 15.06
C HIS A 346 -3.21 -12.55 14.40
N GLN A 347 -3.85 -13.70 14.25
CA GLN A 347 -5.18 -13.80 13.64
C GLN A 347 -6.24 -13.03 14.44
N GLN A 348 -6.20 -13.08 15.77
CA GLN A 348 -7.14 -12.32 16.60
C GLN A 348 -7.00 -10.82 16.41
N LEU A 349 -5.78 -10.32 16.17
CA LEU A 349 -5.57 -8.92 15.87
C LEU A 349 -6.13 -8.55 14.50
N VAL A 350 -5.86 -9.35 13.49
CA VAL A 350 -6.38 -9.17 12.12
C VAL A 350 -7.91 -9.16 12.14
N ASP A 351 -8.54 -10.11 12.85
CA ASP A 351 -9.99 -10.17 13.01
C ASP A 351 -10.55 -8.95 13.77
N PHE A 352 -9.82 -8.48 14.78
CA PHE A 352 -10.20 -7.28 15.53
C PHE A 352 -10.21 -6.05 14.62
N VAL A 353 -9.13 -5.77 13.89
CA VAL A 353 -9.07 -4.58 13.01
C VAL A 353 -10.09 -4.67 11.88
N ALA A 354 -10.30 -5.85 11.29
CA ALA A 354 -11.34 -6.10 10.30
C ALA A 354 -12.75 -5.82 10.85
N SER A 355 -13.00 -6.13 12.14
CA SER A 355 -14.27 -5.82 12.79
C SER A 355 -14.50 -4.31 12.98
N GLN A 356 -13.43 -3.52 13.18
CA GLN A 356 -13.53 -2.07 13.33
C GLN A 356 -13.68 -1.38 11.97
N SER A 357 -13.03 -1.90 10.93
CA SER A 357 -13.22 -1.42 9.56
C SER A 357 -14.69 -1.50 9.12
N LYS A 358 -15.39 -2.59 9.46
CA LYS A 358 -16.84 -2.74 9.23
C LYS A 358 -17.69 -1.70 9.96
N LYS A 359 -17.14 -1.02 10.99
CA LYS A 359 -17.78 0.10 11.69
C LYS A 359 -17.39 1.46 11.12
N GLY A 360 -16.68 1.49 10.00
CA GLY A 360 -16.23 2.72 9.33
C GLY A 360 -14.95 3.32 9.90
N ILE A 361 -14.12 2.56 10.65
CA ILE A 361 -12.84 3.03 11.17
C ILE A 361 -11.71 2.23 10.53
N GLY A 362 -11.00 2.83 9.58
CA GLY A 362 -9.87 2.24 8.87
C GLY A 362 -8.57 2.24 9.68
N LEU A 363 -7.58 1.43 9.24
CA LEU A 363 -6.23 1.41 9.79
C LEU A 363 -5.21 1.51 8.66
N SER A 364 -4.37 2.54 8.70
CA SER A 364 -3.15 2.59 7.88
C SER A 364 -1.94 2.29 8.75
N THR A 365 -0.96 1.61 8.18
CA THR A 365 0.27 1.21 8.88
C THR A 365 1.48 1.88 8.25
N LEU A 366 2.31 2.47 9.09
CA LEU A 366 3.56 3.15 8.72
C LEU A 366 4.73 2.46 9.41
N GLY A 367 5.58 1.82 8.63
CA GLY A 367 6.81 1.22 9.12
C GLY A 367 7.95 2.23 9.17
N PHE A 368 8.80 2.15 10.21
CA PHE A 368 9.97 3.00 10.39
C PHE A 368 11.19 2.16 10.74
N GLY A 369 12.33 2.43 10.12
CA GLY A 369 13.60 1.77 10.44
C GLY A 369 13.58 0.26 10.24
N LEU A 370 14.45 -0.27 9.41
CA LEU A 370 14.62 -1.73 9.31
C LEU A 370 15.29 -2.25 10.56
N GLY A 371 15.00 -3.50 10.92
CA GLY A 371 15.59 -4.16 12.07
C GLY A 371 17.10 -4.09 12.05
N SER A 372 17.70 -3.59 13.13
CA SER A 372 19.13 -3.65 13.37
C SER A 372 19.41 -4.59 14.55
N GLY A 373 20.25 -5.58 14.35
CA GLY A 373 20.59 -6.54 15.39
C GLY A 373 19.57 -7.67 15.55
N THR A 374 18.94 -7.81 16.72
CA THR A 374 17.96 -8.88 17.02
C THR A 374 16.52 -8.51 16.73
N ALA A 375 16.21 -7.24 16.45
CA ALA A 375 14.87 -6.78 16.09
C ALA A 375 14.57 -7.17 14.64
N SER A 376 13.45 -7.85 14.41
CA SER A 376 12.98 -8.29 13.11
C SER A 376 11.83 -7.40 12.69
N TYR A 377 11.97 -6.71 11.56
CA TYR A 377 10.87 -5.98 10.95
C TYR A 377 9.82 -6.96 10.38
N ASN A 378 8.56 -6.76 10.72
CA ASN A 378 7.48 -7.64 10.27
C ASN A 378 6.59 -6.94 9.22
N ASP A 379 7.12 -6.84 8.00
CA ASP A 379 6.46 -6.28 6.83
C ASP A 379 5.10 -6.91 6.56
N HIS A 380 5.07 -8.25 6.51
CA HIS A 380 3.87 -9.03 6.23
C HIS A 380 2.70 -8.71 7.20
N LEU A 381 2.98 -8.57 8.51
CA LEU A 381 1.92 -8.26 9.47
C LEU A 381 1.34 -6.86 9.25
N LEU A 382 2.20 -5.85 9.00
CA LEU A 382 1.75 -4.47 8.80
C LEU A 382 0.92 -4.33 7.53
N GLU A 383 1.33 -4.98 6.45
CA GLU A 383 0.58 -5.09 5.20
C GLU A 383 -0.77 -5.80 5.44
N GLN A 384 -0.78 -6.94 6.12
CA GLN A 384 -2.01 -7.69 6.40
C GLN A 384 -3.01 -6.89 7.25
N LEU A 385 -2.54 -6.13 8.25
CA LEU A 385 -3.39 -5.29 9.10
C LEU A 385 -4.04 -4.15 8.32
N SER A 386 -3.26 -3.43 7.50
CA SER A 386 -3.80 -2.34 6.69
C SER A 386 -4.82 -2.85 5.66
N ASN A 387 -4.51 -3.94 4.95
CA ASN A 387 -5.38 -4.54 3.96
C ASN A 387 -6.73 -4.98 4.55
N LYS A 388 -6.74 -5.61 5.75
CA LYS A 388 -7.97 -6.05 6.42
C LYS A 388 -8.75 -4.92 7.08
N ALA A 389 -8.18 -3.74 7.15
CA ALA A 389 -8.80 -2.57 7.75
C ALA A 389 -9.02 -1.41 6.77
N ASN A 390 -9.12 -1.67 5.47
CA ASN A 390 -9.38 -0.69 4.42
C ASN A 390 -8.39 0.49 4.50
N GLY A 391 -7.10 0.16 4.65
CA GLY A 391 -6.02 1.13 4.75
C GLY A 391 -4.90 0.85 3.79
N GLN A 392 -3.77 1.51 4.03
CA GLN A 392 -2.58 1.41 3.18
C GLN A 392 -1.37 1.13 4.06
N TYR A 393 -0.44 0.37 3.55
CA TYR A 393 0.87 0.15 4.14
C TYR A 393 1.92 0.99 3.41
N ALA A 394 2.75 1.69 4.18
CA ALA A 394 3.92 2.38 3.67
C ALA A 394 5.11 2.21 4.63
N PHE A 395 6.31 2.16 4.08
CA PHE A 395 7.55 2.15 4.84
C PHE A 395 8.27 3.50 4.70
N ILE A 396 8.44 4.20 5.82
CA ILE A 396 9.04 5.55 5.87
C ILE A 396 10.53 5.43 6.21
N ASP A 397 11.37 5.48 5.20
CA ASP A 397 12.83 5.44 5.34
C ASP A 397 13.48 6.82 5.37
N THR A 398 12.78 7.83 4.81
CA THR A 398 13.27 9.20 4.68
C THR A 398 12.16 10.22 4.92
N LEU A 399 12.55 11.48 5.13
CA LEU A 399 11.60 12.59 5.23
C LEU A 399 10.88 12.87 3.90
N ASN A 400 11.52 12.58 2.76
CA ASN A 400 10.90 12.68 1.44
C ASN A 400 9.77 11.65 1.29
N GLU A 401 9.98 10.42 1.78
CA GLU A 401 8.91 9.42 1.82
C GLU A 401 7.77 9.83 2.74
N ALA A 402 8.09 10.33 3.94
CA ALA A 402 7.07 10.86 4.84
C ALA A 402 6.24 11.96 4.16
N ARG A 403 6.88 12.88 3.44
CA ARG A 403 6.19 13.91 2.66
C ARG A 403 5.29 13.31 1.59
N LYS A 404 5.80 12.35 0.81
CA LYS A 404 5.02 11.69 -0.24
C LYS A 404 3.73 11.07 0.31
N VAL A 405 3.85 10.26 1.37
CA VAL A 405 2.74 9.50 1.94
C VAL A 405 1.76 10.40 2.70
N LEU A 406 2.28 11.36 3.49
CA LEU A 406 1.48 12.13 4.46
C LEU A 406 1.12 13.55 3.99
N VAL A 407 1.65 14.00 2.85
CA VAL A 407 1.34 15.32 2.28
C VAL A 407 0.87 15.18 0.84
N ASP A 408 1.71 14.63 -0.05
CA ASP A 408 1.43 14.62 -1.48
C ASP A 408 0.30 13.63 -1.83
N GLN A 409 0.15 12.54 -1.07
CA GLN A 409 -0.89 11.51 -1.23
C GLN A 409 -1.93 11.52 -0.10
N LEU A 410 -2.01 12.60 0.68
CA LEU A 410 -2.92 12.68 1.83
C LEU A 410 -4.39 12.45 1.43
N SER A 411 -4.84 13.06 0.33
CA SER A 411 -6.22 12.89 -0.17
C SER A 411 -6.52 11.43 -0.45
N ALA A 412 -5.59 10.71 -1.03
CA ALA A 412 -5.72 9.29 -1.34
C ALA A 412 -5.77 8.42 -0.07
N THR A 413 -4.98 8.78 0.95
CA THR A 413 -4.98 8.08 2.24
C THR A 413 -6.24 8.34 3.05
N LEU A 414 -6.77 9.57 3.02
CA LEU A 414 -7.93 9.96 3.83
C LEU A 414 -9.27 9.66 3.18
N LEU A 415 -9.37 9.73 1.86
CA LEU A 415 -10.61 9.57 1.11
C LEU A 415 -10.55 8.34 0.21
N THR A 416 -11.02 7.21 0.70
CA THR A 416 -11.30 6.05 -0.14
C THR A 416 -12.48 6.36 -1.05
N ILE A 417 -12.39 6.04 -2.34
CA ILE A 417 -13.43 6.31 -3.35
C ILE A 417 -14.09 5.05 -3.89
N ALA A 418 -13.43 3.91 -3.75
CA ALA A 418 -14.00 2.60 -4.05
C ALA A 418 -13.34 1.53 -3.18
N HIS A 419 -14.14 0.54 -2.79
CA HIS A 419 -13.71 -0.65 -2.04
C HIS A 419 -13.79 -1.90 -2.90
N ASP A 420 -13.08 -2.95 -2.48
CA ASP A 420 -13.14 -4.30 -3.08
C ASP A 420 -12.92 -4.27 -4.60
N VAL A 421 -11.93 -3.49 -5.06
CA VAL A 421 -11.65 -3.35 -6.48
C VAL A 421 -10.93 -4.59 -7.01
N LYS A 422 -11.62 -5.34 -7.86
CA LYS A 422 -11.15 -6.57 -8.50
C LYS A 422 -10.99 -6.36 -9.99
N VAL A 423 -9.89 -6.83 -10.51
CA VAL A 423 -9.56 -6.81 -11.93
C VAL A 423 -9.63 -8.23 -12.48
N GLN A 424 -10.36 -8.41 -13.55
CA GLN A 424 -10.36 -9.65 -14.32
C GLN A 424 -10.14 -9.32 -15.79
N ILE A 425 -9.16 -9.97 -16.40
CA ILE A 425 -8.90 -9.87 -17.82
C ILE A 425 -9.08 -11.25 -18.45
N GLU A 426 -9.79 -11.27 -19.56
CA GLU A 426 -10.00 -12.47 -20.38
C GLU A 426 -9.28 -12.26 -21.71
N PHE A 427 -8.21 -13.01 -21.95
CA PHE A 427 -7.45 -12.98 -23.18
C PHE A 427 -8.15 -13.78 -24.27
N ASN A 428 -8.16 -13.25 -25.49
CA ASN A 428 -8.75 -13.91 -26.65
C ASN A 428 -7.81 -15.01 -27.19
N PRO A 429 -8.14 -16.31 -27.05
CA PRO A 429 -7.26 -17.38 -27.51
C PRO A 429 -7.06 -17.42 -29.05
N ALA A 430 -7.94 -16.76 -29.80
CA ALA A 430 -7.78 -16.65 -31.26
C ALA A 430 -6.66 -15.68 -31.66
N VAL A 431 -6.26 -14.78 -30.76
CA VAL A 431 -5.26 -13.72 -30.98
C VAL A 431 -4.01 -13.92 -30.11
N VAL A 432 -4.19 -14.26 -28.84
CA VAL A 432 -3.14 -14.41 -27.83
C VAL A 432 -2.86 -15.87 -27.57
N SER A 433 -1.60 -16.28 -27.70
CA SER A 433 -1.14 -17.64 -27.35
C SER A 433 -0.82 -17.77 -25.87
N GLU A 434 -0.08 -16.80 -25.35
CA GLU A 434 0.44 -16.80 -23.97
C GLU A 434 0.34 -15.41 -23.35
N TYR A 435 0.19 -15.36 -22.03
CA TYR A 435 0.24 -14.12 -21.28
C TYR A 435 0.85 -14.35 -19.90
N ARG A 436 1.37 -13.28 -19.29
CA ARG A 436 1.91 -13.29 -17.94
C ARG A 436 1.63 -11.96 -17.24
N LEU A 437 1.04 -12.01 -16.04
CA LEU A 437 0.92 -10.85 -15.16
C LEU A 437 2.28 -10.57 -14.53
N ILE A 438 2.71 -9.32 -14.51
CA ILE A 438 3.96 -8.87 -13.89
C ILE A 438 3.64 -8.27 -12.52
N GLY A 439 4.13 -8.90 -11.45
CA GLY A 439 3.77 -8.54 -10.08
C GLY A 439 2.41 -9.09 -9.65
N TYR A 440 1.87 -8.61 -8.54
CA TYR A 440 0.57 -8.99 -7.97
C TYR A 440 0.46 -10.46 -7.55
N GLU A 441 1.57 -11.12 -7.32
CA GLU A 441 1.59 -12.56 -6.97
C GLU A 441 0.83 -12.84 -5.67
N ASN A 442 0.92 -11.93 -4.66
CA ASN A 442 0.18 -12.03 -3.39
C ASN A 442 -1.26 -11.49 -3.48
N ARG A 443 -1.66 -10.97 -4.64
CA ARG A 443 -2.99 -10.38 -4.91
C ARG A 443 -3.84 -11.20 -5.88
N LEU A 444 -3.38 -12.39 -6.28
CA LEU A 444 -4.12 -13.25 -7.19
C LEU A 444 -5.42 -13.73 -6.55
N LEU A 445 -6.48 -13.77 -7.34
CA LEU A 445 -7.81 -14.25 -6.96
C LEU A 445 -8.23 -15.42 -7.86
N ASN A 446 -9.07 -16.32 -7.34
CA ASN A 446 -9.70 -17.30 -8.17
C ASN A 446 -10.71 -16.62 -9.11
N ARG A 447 -10.95 -17.21 -10.29
CA ARG A 447 -11.95 -16.71 -11.24
C ARG A 447 -13.34 -16.55 -10.60
N SER A 448 -13.72 -17.45 -9.69
CA SER A 448 -15.00 -17.41 -8.96
C SER A 448 -15.12 -16.21 -8.01
N ASP A 449 -13.99 -15.72 -7.49
CA ASP A 449 -13.95 -14.66 -6.47
C ASP A 449 -14.29 -13.30 -7.07
N PHE A 450 -14.17 -13.16 -8.40
CA PHE A 450 -14.52 -11.91 -9.10
C PHE A 450 -15.97 -11.50 -8.92
N ASN A 451 -16.91 -12.46 -8.93
CA ASN A 451 -18.33 -12.21 -8.75
C ASN A 451 -18.81 -12.38 -7.30
N ASN A 452 -17.88 -12.65 -6.38
CA ASN A 452 -18.22 -12.87 -4.98
C ASN A 452 -17.96 -11.59 -4.15
N ASP A 453 -19.03 -10.90 -3.76
CA ASP A 453 -18.97 -9.66 -2.98
C ASP A 453 -18.55 -9.88 -1.52
N ALA A 454 -18.43 -11.13 -1.06
CA ALA A 454 -17.89 -11.46 0.25
C ALA A 454 -16.35 -11.55 0.27
N VAL A 455 -15.72 -11.62 -0.91
CA VAL A 455 -14.26 -11.64 -1.03
C VAL A 455 -13.73 -10.21 -1.00
N ASP A 456 -12.96 -9.94 0.02
CA ASP A 456 -12.24 -8.69 0.27
C ASP A 456 -11.16 -8.45 -0.80
N ALA A 457 -11.03 -7.21 -1.26
CA ALA A 457 -10.05 -6.81 -2.27
C ALA A 457 -9.54 -5.38 -1.98
N GLY A 458 -8.63 -4.87 -2.81
CA GLY A 458 -7.97 -3.59 -2.55
C GLY A 458 -8.88 -2.38 -2.69
N GLU A 459 -8.51 -1.30 -2.01
CA GLU A 459 -9.17 -0.01 -2.07
C GLU A 459 -8.41 0.95 -2.99
N ILE A 460 -9.14 1.91 -3.55
CA ILE A 460 -8.56 3.03 -4.27
C ILE A 460 -8.98 4.33 -3.59
N GLY A 461 -7.99 5.19 -3.32
CA GLY A 461 -8.20 6.53 -2.76
C GLY A 461 -8.30 7.61 -3.84
N ALA A 462 -8.80 8.78 -3.46
CA ALA A 462 -8.94 9.94 -4.36
C ALA A 462 -7.59 10.35 -4.96
N GLY A 463 -7.54 10.50 -6.29
CA GLY A 463 -6.33 10.87 -7.01
C GLY A 463 -5.28 9.77 -7.17
N HIS A 464 -5.47 8.57 -6.58
CA HIS A 464 -4.56 7.44 -6.79
C HIS A 464 -4.53 6.96 -8.24
N THR A 465 -3.38 6.44 -8.63
CA THR A 465 -3.20 5.65 -9.85
C THR A 465 -2.84 4.23 -9.48
N VAL A 466 -3.42 3.26 -10.18
CA VAL A 466 -3.05 1.85 -10.11
C VAL A 466 -2.64 1.39 -11.49
N THR A 467 -1.51 0.70 -11.58
CA THR A 467 -0.93 0.22 -12.82
C THR A 467 -0.68 -1.27 -12.74
N ALA A 468 -1.24 -2.02 -13.68
CA ALA A 468 -0.93 -3.43 -13.88
C ALA A 468 -0.34 -3.63 -15.27
N LEU A 469 0.62 -4.55 -15.37
CA LEU A 469 1.34 -4.85 -16.59
C LEU A 469 1.20 -6.33 -16.93
N TYR A 470 0.86 -6.60 -18.18
CA TYR A 470 0.87 -7.94 -18.75
C TYR A 470 1.83 -8.04 -19.91
N GLU A 471 2.67 -9.05 -19.91
CA GLU A 471 3.41 -9.46 -21.07
C GLU A 471 2.57 -10.45 -21.84
N ILE A 472 2.35 -10.20 -23.15
CA ILE A 472 1.49 -11.02 -23.99
C ILE A 472 2.25 -11.47 -25.24
N ARG A 473 1.95 -12.68 -25.70
CA ARG A 473 2.47 -13.25 -26.95
C ARG A 473 1.31 -13.58 -27.89
N TYR A 474 1.43 -13.17 -29.14
CA TYR A 474 0.41 -13.45 -30.14
C TYR A 474 0.57 -14.84 -30.76
N ASN A 475 -0.50 -15.34 -31.36
CA ASN A 475 -0.52 -16.62 -32.06
C ASN A 475 0.39 -16.67 -33.28
N ASP A 476 0.67 -15.51 -33.91
CA ASP A 476 1.58 -15.35 -35.04
C ASP A 476 3.07 -15.27 -34.66
N SER A 477 3.40 -15.29 -33.38
CA SER A 477 4.77 -15.39 -32.88
C SER A 477 5.32 -16.81 -33.05
N HIS A 478 6.56 -16.92 -33.52
CA HIS A 478 7.21 -18.21 -33.78
C HIS A 478 7.80 -18.88 -32.53
N ASN A 479 8.02 -18.13 -31.44
CA ASN A 479 8.73 -18.58 -30.23
C ASN A 479 7.75 -18.71 -29.06
N ARG A 480 6.98 -19.79 -28.99
CA ARG A 480 6.17 -20.11 -27.80
C ARG A 480 7.07 -20.63 -26.70
N LEU A 481 6.77 -20.24 -25.44
CA LEU A 481 7.50 -20.73 -24.26
C LEU A 481 6.88 -21.99 -23.68
N VAL A 482 5.59 -22.23 -23.97
CA VAL A 482 4.85 -23.40 -23.51
C VAL A 482 4.38 -24.20 -24.71
N ASP A 483 4.71 -25.48 -24.76
CA ASP A 483 4.23 -26.37 -25.80
C ASP A 483 2.72 -26.57 -25.68
N PRO A 484 1.98 -26.57 -26.82
CA PRO A 484 0.55 -26.85 -26.80
C PRO A 484 0.30 -28.29 -26.34
N LEU A 485 -0.75 -28.49 -25.55
CA LEU A 485 -1.12 -29.79 -25.06
C LEU A 485 -1.52 -30.71 -26.23
N ARG A 486 -0.94 -31.90 -26.29
CA ARG A 486 -1.20 -32.89 -27.37
C ARG A 486 -2.65 -33.36 -27.44
N TYR A 487 -3.35 -33.41 -26.32
CA TYR A 487 -4.69 -33.99 -26.20
C TYR A 487 -5.81 -32.93 -26.13
N THR A 488 -5.46 -31.66 -26.08
CA THR A 488 -6.40 -30.53 -26.21
C THR A 488 -6.45 -29.95 -27.63
N ALA A 489 -5.74 -30.54 -28.60
CA ALA A 489 -6.03 -30.31 -29.99
C ALA A 489 -7.48 -30.80 -30.23
N THR A 490 -8.41 -30.03 -29.76
CA THR A 490 -9.79 -30.07 -30.17
C THR A 490 -9.73 -29.98 -31.69
N GLU A 491 -10.17 -31.04 -32.35
CA GLU A 491 -10.76 -30.89 -33.68
C GLU A 491 -11.36 -29.49 -33.69
N SER A 492 -11.00 -28.69 -34.68
CA SER A 492 -11.73 -27.48 -35.00
C SER A 492 -13.22 -27.83 -34.93
N THR A 493 -13.79 -27.79 -33.73
CA THR A 493 -15.21 -27.62 -33.60
C THR A 493 -15.43 -26.39 -34.45
N GLN A 494 -16.02 -26.59 -35.60
CA GLN A 494 -16.68 -25.54 -36.34
C GLN A 494 -17.46 -24.81 -35.27
N ILE A 495 -16.82 -23.75 -34.72
CA ILE A 495 -17.50 -22.77 -33.88
C ILE A 495 -18.59 -22.34 -34.83
N ASP A 496 -19.83 -22.72 -34.50
CA ASP A 496 -21.00 -22.26 -35.25
C ASP A 496 -20.73 -20.79 -35.57
N ASP A 497 -20.51 -20.48 -36.86
CA ASP A 497 -20.21 -19.13 -37.35
C ASP A 497 -21.25 -18.09 -36.89
N ALA A 498 -22.37 -18.57 -36.36
CA ALA A 498 -23.44 -17.77 -35.78
C ALA A 498 -23.17 -17.24 -34.34
N LYS A 499 -22.08 -17.67 -33.66
CA LYS A 499 -21.75 -17.23 -32.28
C LYS A 499 -20.44 -16.46 -32.14
N VAL A 500 -19.62 -16.37 -33.17
CA VAL A 500 -18.48 -15.45 -33.19
C VAL A 500 -19.05 -14.07 -33.47
N HIS A 501 -19.15 -13.24 -32.45
CA HIS A 501 -19.48 -11.83 -32.64
C HIS A 501 -18.42 -11.24 -33.58
N PRO A 502 -18.81 -10.66 -34.74
CA PRO A 502 -17.83 -10.16 -35.73
C PRO A 502 -16.89 -9.08 -35.21
N HIS A 503 -17.15 -8.58 -34.01
CA HIS A 503 -16.30 -7.58 -33.32
C HIS A 503 -15.13 -8.18 -32.54
N THR A 504 -15.08 -9.50 -32.27
CA THR A 504 -14.05 -10.11 -31.44
C THR A 504 -12.78 -10.54 -32.20
N ALA A 505 -12.77 -10.49 -33.53
CA ALA A 505 -11.61 -10.93 -34.34
C ALA A 505 -10.34 -10.07 -34.08
N ASN A 506 -10.51 -8.80 -33.68
CA ASN A 506 -9.42 -7.87 -33.38
C ASN A 506 -9.24 -7.60 -31.88
N GLU A 507 -10.08 -8.18 -31.03
CA GLU A 507 -9.93 -8.04 -29.58
C GLU A 507 -8.77 -8.91 -29.08
N VAL A 508 -7.81 -8.27 -28.39
CA VAL A 508 -6.71 -8.93 -27.70
C VAL A 508 -7.20 -9.50 -26.38
N ALA A 509 -8.01 -8.71 -25.65
CA ALA A 509 -8.52 -9.07 -24.35
C ALA A 509 -9.78 -8.28 -24.00
N TYR A 510 -10.55 -8.79 -23.05
CA TYR A 510 -11.71 -8.15 -22.46
C TYR A 510 -11.48 -7.92 -20.97
N LEU A 511 -11.31 -6.66 -20.60
CA LEU A 511 -11.06 -6.23 -19.21
C LEU A 511 -12.40 -6.02 -18.50
N LYS A 512 -12.51 -6.55 -17.30
CA LYS A 512 -13.63 -6.39 -16.37
C LYS A 512 -13.10 -5.86 -15.03
N LEU A 513 -13.77 -4.88 -14.51
CA LEU A 513 -13.46 -4.28 -13.20
C LEU A 513 -14.72 -4.34 -12.34
N ARG A 514 -14.58 -4.83 -11.12
CA ARG A 514 -15.66 -4.86 -10.15
C ARG A 514 -15.24 -4.09 -8.92
N TYR A 515 -16.12 -3.25 -8.39
CA TYR A 515 -15.84 -2.42 -7.22
C TYR A 515 -17.14 -2.14 -6.46
N LYS A 516 -17.02 -1.82 -5.18
CA LYS A 516 -18.11 -1.28 -4.37
C LYS A 516 -17.95 0.22 -4.23
N ALA A 517 -19.04 0.96 -4.52
CA ALA A 517 -19.09 2.38 -4.21
C ALA A 517 -19.16 2.59 -2.68
N ILE A 518 -18.78 3.77 -2.23
CA ILE A 518 -18.78 4.10 -0.80
C ILE A 518 -20.20 3.99 -0.24
N GLY A 519 -20.36 3.18 0.81
CA GLY A 519 -21.65 2.90 1.47
C GLY A 519 -22.49 1.82 0.79
N GLU A 520 -22.08 1.29 -0.35
CA GLU A 520 -22.77 0.21 -1.06
C GLU A 520 -22.24 -1.17 -0.64
N GLN A 521 -23.16 -2.15 -0.62
CA GLN A 521 -22.82 -3.56 -0.35
C GLN A 521 -22.62 -4.36 -1.63
N ASP A 522 -23.34 -4.00 -2.68
CA ASP A 522 -23.33 -4.67 -3.97
C ASP A 522 -22.28 -4.03 -4.87
N SER A 523 -21.49 -4.87 -5.56
CA SER A 523 -20.47 -4.40 -6.47
C SER A 523 -21.04 -3.98 -7.83
N GLN A 524 -20.42 -2.97 -8.44
CA GLN A 524 -20.67 -2.50 -9.79
C GLN A 524 -19.64 -3.09 -10.76
N LEU A 525 -20.01 -3.23 -12.03
CA LEU A 525 -19.18 -3.78 -13.09
C LEU A 525 -18.88 -2.72 -14.16
N ILE A 526 -17.59 -2.54 -14.46
CA ILE A 526 -17.10 -1.78 -15.62
C ILE A 526 -16.45 -2.78 -16.58
N THR A 527 -16.65 -2.60 -17.89
CA THR A 527 -16.03 -3.46 -18.89
C THR A 527 -15.35 -2.61 -19.97
N TYR A 528 -14.23 -3.12 -20.50
CA TYR A 528 -13.42 -2.42 -21.47
C TYR A 528 -12.77 -3.42 -22.45
N PRO A 529 -13.15 -3.40 -23.76
CA PRO A 529 -12.49 -4.21 -24.79
C PRO A 529 -11.12 -3.62 -25.15
N ILE A 530 -10.10 -4.44 -25.30
CA ILE A 530 -8.76 -4.07 -25.71
C ILE A 530 -8.51 -4.59 -27.10
N ASN A 531 -8.34 -3.70 -28.07
CA ASN A 531 -8.24 -4.03 -29.47
C ASN A 531 -6.79 -3.98 -29.99
N ARG A 532 -6.44 -4.90 -30.90
CA ARG A 532 -5.12 -4.95 -31.53
C ARG A 532 -4.81 -3.67 -32.34
N GLU A 533 -5.81 -2.99 -32.84
CA GLU A 533 -5.65 -1.73 -33.59
C GLU A 533 -5.05 -0.59 -32.75
N GLN A 534 -5.15 -0.69 -31.42
CA GLN A 534 -4.56 0.27 -30.47
C GLN A 534 -3.08 0.02 -30.22
N GLN A 535 -2.53 -1.07 -30.76
CA GLN A 535 -1.13 -1.44 -30.56
C GLN A 535 -0.19 -0.48 -31.29
N LEU A 536 0.79 0.02 -30.55
CA LEU A 536 1.89 0.80 -31.10
C LEU A 536 2.93 -0.10 -31.77
N THR A 537 3.51 0.36 -32.87
CA THR A 537 4.50 -0.43 -33.62
C THR A 537 5.89 -0.40 -33.01
N HIS A 538 6.20 0.64 -32.22
CA HIS A 538 7.50 0.82 -31.58
C HIS A 538 7.36 1.33 -30.15
N LEU A 539 8.19 0.85 -29.26
CA LEU A 539 8.20 1.24 -27.84
C LEU A 539 8.39 2.76 -27.63
N HIS A 540 9.17 3.43 -28.46
CA HIS A 540 9.40 4.87 -28.36
C HIS A 540 8.15 5.73 -28.68
N GLN A 541 7.13 5.16 -29.31
CA GLN A 541 5.84 5.83 -29.57
C GLN A 541 4.93 5.78 -28.34
N ALA A 542 5.21 4.88 -27.39
CA ALA A 542 4.44 4.77 -26.16
C ALA A 542 4.65 6.01 -25.28
N SER A 543 3.65 6.29 -24.45
CA SER A 543 3.67 7.42 -23.52
C SER A 543 4.88 7.34 -22.57
N ASP A 544 5.30 8.50 -22.03
CA ASP A 544 6.34 8.53 -21.00
C ASP A 544 5.96 7.65 -19.81
N ASP A 545 4.71 7.67 -19.40
CA ASP A 545 4.21 6.86 -18.28
C ASP A 545 4.29 5.36 -18.57
N PHE A 546 3.98 4.93 -19.79
CA PHE A 546 4.15 3.54 -20.19
C PHE A 546 5.61 3.11 -20.13
N ARG A 547 6.51 3.90 -20.75
CA ARG A 547 7.94 3.58 -20.83
C ARG A 547 8.60 3.60 -19.45
N PHE A 548 8.18 4.54 -18.59
CA PHE A 548 8.67 4.63 -17.24
C PHE A 548 8.19 3.45 -16.37
N ALA A 549 6.89 3.11 -16.42
CA ALA A 549 6.34 1.94 -15.73
C ALA A 549 7.03 0.64 -16.18
N ALA A 550 7.29 0.51 -17.49
CA ALA A 550 8.05 -0.61 -18.01
C ALA A 550 9.50 -0.65 -17.48
N ALA A 551 10.19 0.49 -17.38
CA ALA A 551 11.53 0.53 -16.79
C ALA A 551 11.53 0.11 -15.31
N VAL A 552 10.55 0.57 -14.53
CA VAL A 552 10.40 0.21 -13.11
C VAL A 552 10.10 -1.28 -12.94
N ALA A 553 9.15 -1.82 -13.72
CA ALA A 553 8.81 -3.23 -13.67
C ALA A 553 9.98 -4.13 -14.12
N GLY A 554 10.74 -3.70 -15.14
CA GLY A 554 11.97 -4.39 -15.55
C GLY A 554 13.01 -4.43 -14.45
N PHE A 555 13.18 -3.33 -13.72
CA PHE A 555 14.09 -3.26 -12.57
C PHE A 555 13.70 -4.25 -11.47
N GLY A 556 12.42 -4.26 -11.06
CA GLY A 556 11.92 -5.21 -10.06
C GLY A 556 12.12 -6.66 -10.50
N GLN A 557 11.88 -6.96 -11.77
CA GLN A 557 12.12 -8.30 -12.33
C GLN A 557 13.61 -8.68 -12.35
N LEU A 558 14.54 -7.75 -12.65
CA LEU A 558 15.98 -8.00 -12.56
C LEU A 558 16.41 -8.30 -11.11
N LEU A 559 15.96 -7.51 -10.15
CA LEU A 559 16.24 -7.74 -8.73
C LEU A 559 15.72 -9.11 -8.24
N ASN A 560 14.55 -9.52 -8.73
CA ASN A 560 13.97 -10.84 -8.47
C ASN A 560 14.66 -11.98 -9.26
N GLN A 561 15.66 -11.68 -10.09
CA GLN A 561 16.32 -12.65 -10.96
C GLN A 561 15.30 -13.44 -11.80
N ASN A 562 14.33 -12.72 -12.38
CA ASN A 562 13.25 -13.31 -13.15
C ASN A 562 13.76 -13.78 -14.52
N ASN A 563 13.40 -15.00 -14.92
CA ASN A 563 13.85 -15.61 -16.17
C ASN A 563 13.16 -15.05 -17.44
N TYR A 564 12.23 -14.11 -17.30
CA TYR A 564 11.49 -13.53 -18.44
C TYR A 564 12.07 -12.20 -18.97
N VAL A 565 13.15 -11.70 -18.39
CA VAL A 565 13.81 -10.44 -18.79
C VAL A 565 15.10 -10.69 -19.58
N HIS A 566 15.03 -11.53 -20.61
CA HIS A 566 16.20 -11.99 -21.35
C HIS A 566 16.88 -10.89 -22.18
N ASP A 567 16.08 -9.99 -22.77
CA ASP A 567 16.56 -8.99 -23.72
C ASP A 567 16.86 -7.64 -23.05
N THR A 568 16.80 -7.57 -21.70
CA THR A 568 17.03 -6.33 -20.97
C THR A 568 18.13 -6.46 -19.91
N ASP A 569 18.72 -5.33 -19.59
CA ASP A 569 19.74 -5.17 -18.55
C ASP A 569 19.60 -3.80 -17.89
N TYR A 570 20.39 -3.54 -16.85
CA TYR A 570 20.39 -2.24 -16.17
C TYR A 570 20.64 -1.07 -17.12
N ALA A 571 21.52 -1.20 -18.11
CA ALA A 571 21.86 -0.10 -19.02
C ALA A 571 20.67 0.28 -19.92
N LYS A 572 19.95 -0.72 -20.44
CA LYS A 572 18.72 -0.51 -21.23
C LYS A 572 17.63 0.10 -20.40
N LEU A 573 17.43 -0.36 -19.14
CA LEU A 573 16.42 0.19 -18.24
C LEU A 573 16.74 1.63 -17.81
N ILE A 574 18.02 1.97 -17.56
CA ILE A 574 18.44 3.35 -17.29
C ILE A 574 18.10 4.24 -18.49
N THR A 575 18.45 3.83 -19.71
CA THR A 575 18.15 4.58 -20.94
C THR A 575 16.64 4.75 -21.12
N LEU A 576 15.85 3.70 -20.88
CA LEU A 576 14.40 3.74 -20.99
C LEU A 576 13.79 4.72 -19.96
N ALA A 577 14.20 4.62 -18.71
CA ALA A 577 13.73 5.49 -17.64
C ALA A 577 14.10 6.97 -17.88
N GLU A 578 15.36 7.25 -18.26
CA GLU A 578 15.82 8.61 -18.57
C GLU A 578 15.06 9.24 -19.75
N SER A 579 14.66 8.42 -20.73
CA SER A 579 13.88 8.89 -21.90
C SER A 579 12.40 9.16 -21.57
N ALA A 580 11.94 8.82 -20.35
CA ALA A 580 10.54 8.80 -19.96
C ALA A 580 10.28 9.53 -18.64
N MET A 581 11.08 10.55 -18.32
CA MET A 581 11.00 11.29 -17.06
C MET A 581 9.69 12.08 -16.88
N GLY A 582 9.07 12.53 -17.98
CA GLY A 582 7.83 13.32 -17.92
C GLY A 582 7.96 14.55 -17.01
N GLN A 583 6.85 14.93 -16.37
CA GLN A 583 6.83 15.97 -15.33
C GLN A 583 7.12 15.37 -13.96
N ASP A 584 8.39 15.27 -13.58
CA ASP A 584 8.80 14.78 -12.26
C ASP A 584 8.75 15.90 -11.21
N ARG A 585 7.52 16.33 -10.86
CA ARG A 585 7.24 17.48 -9.97
C ARG A 585 7.97 17.40 -8.63
N PHE A 586 8.15 16.20 -8.09
CA PHE A 586 8.70 15.97 -6.75
C PHE A 586 10.08 15.31 -6.76
N GLY A 587 10.61 14.97 -7.94
CA GLY A 587 11.93 14.35 -8.10
C GLY A 587 11.96 12.83 -7.86
N TYR A 588 10.81 12.16 -7.74
CA TYR A 588 10.75 10.71 -7.46
C TYR A 588 11.29 9.87 -8.61
N ARG A 589 11.03 10.26 -9.87
CA ARG A 589 11.56 9.55 -11.04
C ARG A 589 13.07 9.72 -11.16
N HIS A 590 13.61 10.90 -10.81
CA HIS A 590 15.06 11.13 -10.73
C HIS A 590 15.72 10.26 -9.66
N GLU A 591 15.12 10.16 -8.47
CA GLU A 591 15.61 9.30 -7.40
C GLU A 591 15.65 7.84 -7.85
N PHE A 592 14.61 7.36 -8.54
CA PHE A 592 14.59 6.01 -9.11
C PHE A 592 15.75 5.77 -10.10
N VAL A 593 16.01 6.69 -11.01
CA VAL A 593 17.12 6.57 -11.96
C VAL A 593 18.47 6.50 -11.24
N GLN A 594 18.67 7.27 -10.16
CA GLN A 594 19.87 7.18 -9.36
C GLN A 594 19.99 5.84 -8.64
N MET A 595 18.86 5.36 -8.07
CA MET A 595 18.80 4.04 -7.44
C MET A 595 19.13 2.91 -8.43
N LEU A 596 18.58 2.97 -9.64
CA LEU A 596 18.85 2.02 -10.73
C LEU A 596 20.34 2.00 -11.14
N LYS A 597 20.97 3.18 -11.24
CA LYS A 597 22.41 3.31 -11.50
C LYS A 597 23.24 2.71 -10.37
N THR A 598 22.87 2.95 -9.12
CA THR A 598 23.57 2.38 -7.96
C THR A 598 23.46 0.86 -7.93
N ALA A 599 22.25 0.32 -8.14
CA ALA A 599 22.02 -1.12 -8.23
C ALA A 599 22.87 -1.79 -9.34
N SER A 600 23.01 -1.13 -10.50
CA SER A 600 23.86 -1.61 -11.59
C SER A 600 25.34 -1.73 -11.22
N VAL A 601 25.82 -0.87 -10.31
CA VAL A 601 27.22 -0.94 -9.81
C VAL A 601 27.34 -2.09 -8.80
N LEU A 602 26.38 -2.22 -7.90
CA LEU A 602 26.38 -3.27 -6.88
C LEU A 602 26.30 -4.67 -7.51
N ASP A 603 25.47 -4.86 -8.53
CA ASP A 603 25.33 -6.13 -9.25
C ASP A 603 26.65 -6.57 -9.89
N LYS A 604 27.38 -5.65 -10.52
CA LYS A 604 28.71 -5.92 -11.07
C LYS A 604 29.74 -6.30 -10.01
N GLN A 605 29.66 -5.72 -8.81
CA GLN A 605 30.56 -6.06 -7.70
C GLN A 605 30.30 -7.48 -7.19
N VAL A 606 29.04 -7.89 -7.08
CA VAL A 606 28.67 -9.27 -6.70
C VAL A 606 29.24 -10.27 -7.71
N LEU A 607 29.10 -10.02 -9.00
CA LEU A 607 29.65 -10.88 -10.06
C LEU A 607 31.18 -11.01 -10.03
N MET A 608 31.89 -9.98 -9.55
CA MET A 608 33.36 -10.01 -9.42
C MET A 608 33.86 -10.72 -8.18
N THR A 609 33.01 -10.87 -7.16
CA THR A 609 33.37 -11.49 -5.86
C THR A 609 33.00 -12.97 -5.79
N GLU A 610 32.13 -13.49 -6.64
CA GLU A 610 31.89 -14.92 -6.75
C GLU A 610 33.07 -15.61 -7.44
N PRO A 611 33.81 -16.54 -6.79
CA PRO A 611 34.85 -17.30 -7.46
C PRO A 611 34.21 -18.15 -8.56
N GLU A 612 34.81 -18.11 -9.77
CA GLU A 612 34.45 -18.98 -10.90
C GLU A 612 34.57 -20.46 -10.49
N THR A 613 33.56 -21.03 -9.87
CA THR A 613 33.39 -22.48 -9.76
C THR A 613 32.82 -23.02 -11.08
N ARG A 614 33.56 -22.82 -12.16
CA ARG A 614 33.40 -23.64 -13.36
C ARG A 614 33.97 -25.02 -13.10
N TRP A 615 33.13 -25.94 -12.68
CA TRP A 615 33.44 -27.35 -12.81
C TRP A 615 33.55 -27.68 -14.30
N VAL A 616 34.76 -27.84 -14.75
CA VAL A 616 35.06 -28.51 -16.02
C VAL A 616 34.74 -29.99 -15.78
N SER A 617 33.56 -30.42 -16.19
CA SER A 617 33.27 -31.85 -16.35
C SER A 617 34.02 -32.36 -17.58
N GLN A 618 35.07 -33.11 -17.30
CA GLN A 618 35.69 -34.01 -18.30
C GLN A 618 34.75 -35.21 -18.56
#